data_6e2d4a0a1919c04bf75e34f52c1f61d1
#
_entry.id   6e2d4a0a1919c04bf75e34f52c1f61d1
#
_cell.length_a   1.000
_cell.length_b   1.000
_cell.length_c   1.000
_cell.angle_alpha   90.00
_cell.angle_beta   90.00
_cell.angle_gamma   90.00
#
_symmetry.space_group_name_H-M   'P 1'
#
loop_
_entity.id
_entity.type
_entity.pdbx_description
1 polymer ?
#
loop_
_entity_poly.entity_id
_entity_poly.type
_entity_poly.pdbx_seq_one_letter_code
_entity_poly.pdbx_strand_id
1 'polypeptide(L)'
;YIRESETVKGFIHAAGIQSPGIASSPAIAEYVRDLLANAGLDLKDKSDYNPYREPIPDFSDLSLEEQDALIKKDPAWGKIVCRCETVPEGEIIAAIHSTLGARTVEGVKRRTRAGMGRCQSGFCQYKVMQILSRELGIPEEQVLFEEQGAQVLYGKIKG
;
A
#
# COMPACT_ATOMS: atom_id res chain seq x y z
N TYR A 1 26.58 -3.58 -0.82
CA TYR A 1 27.33 -2.49 -0.25
C TYR A 1 26.56 -1.95 0.97
N ILE A 2 26.90 -2.47 2.15
CA ILE A 2 26.27 -2.09 3.41
C ILE A 2 27.38 -1.74 4.37
N ARG A 3 27.58 -0.43 4.64
CA ARG A 3 28.61 0.07 5.54
C ARG A 3 28.38 1.55 5.91
N GLU A 4 29.03 1.99 6.98
CA GLU A 4 29.12 3.41 7.31
C GLU A 4 29.90 4.19 6.23
N SER A 5 29.52 5.43 6.01
CA SER A 5 30.23 6.34 5.13
C SER A 5 31.62 6.69 5.68
N GLU A 6 32.61 6.72 4.82
CA GLU A 6 33.97 7.12 5.17
C GLU A 6 34.10 8.64 5.42
N THR A 7 33.15 9.42 4.90
CA THR A 7 33.20 10.89 4.94
C THR A 7 32.17 11.52 5.89
N VAL A 8 31.08 10.79 6.16
CA VAL A 8 29.97 11.31 6.99
C VAL A 8 29.67 10.31 8.09
N LYS A 9 30.10 10.62 9.32
CA LYS A 9 29.85 9.78 10.50
C LYS A 9 28.36 9.60 10.74
N GLY A 10 27.94 8.37 11.05
CA GLY A 10 26.53 8.00 11.30
C GLY A 10 25.69 7.84 10.04
N PHE A 11 26.24 8.05 8.86
CA PHE A 11 25.54 7.80 7.60
C PHE A 11 25.82 6.38 7.10
N ILE A 12 24.80 5.53 7.13
CA ILE A 12 24.91 4.12 6.70
C ILE A 12 24.38 3.98 5.27
N HIS A 13 25.24 3.48 4.39
CA HIS A 13 24.84 3.06 3.05
C HIS A 13 24.20 1.66 3.10
N ALA A 14 23.07 1.47 2.44
CA ALA A 14 22.47 0.19 2.12
C ALA A 14 22.12 0.21 0.62
N ALA A 15 23.13 0.02 -0.23
CA ALA A 15 23.05 0.28 -1.67
C ALA A 15 23.56 -0.92 -2.49
N GLY A 16 23.20 -0.96 -3.77
CA GLY A 16 23.58 -2.02 -4.70
C GLY A 16 22.97 -3.37 -4.37
N ILE A 17 21.87 -3.39 -3.61
CA ILE A 17 21.16 -4.60 -3.25
C ILE A 17 20.26 -4.98 -4.42
N GLN A 18 20.59 -6.10 -5.06
CA GLN A 18 19.82 -6.65 -6.16
C GLN A 18 18.92 -7.80 -5.68
N SER A 19 18.53 -8.72 -6.56
CA SER A 19 17.88 -9.94 -6.14
C SER A 19 18.85 -10.79 -5.28
N PRO A 20 18.44 -11.28 -4.11
CA PRO A 20 17.13 -11.35 -3.47
C PRO A 20 16.91 -10.30 -2.36
N GLY A 21 16.95 -9.00 -2.68
CA GLY A 21 16.92 -7.90 -1.71
C GLY A 21 15.74 -7.95 -0.73
N ILE A 22 14.54 -8.30 -1.19
CA ILE A 22 13.36 -8.40 -0.31
C ILE A 22 13.53 -9.52 0.72
N ALA A 23 13.98 -10.71 0.29
CA ALA A 23 14.17 -11.85 1.18
C ALA A 23 15.28 -11.61 2.21
N SER A 24 16.32 -10.85 1.87
CA SER A 24 17.43 -10.51 2.77
C SER A 24 17.18 -9.26 3.61
N SER A 25 16.09 -8.51 3.37
CA SER A 25 15.83 -7.24 4.07
C SER A 25 15.78 -7.35 5.60
N PRO A 26 15.24 -8.42 6.23
CA PRO A 26 15.29 -8.53 7.69
C PRO A 26 16.71 -8.61 8.25
N ALA A 27 17.56 -9.45 7.65
CA ALA A 27 18.97 -9.58 8.05
C ALA A 27 19.76 -8.28 7.79
N ILE A 28 19.48 -7.60 6.68
CA ILE A 28 20.07 -6.28 6.37
C ILE A 28 19.66 -5.26 7.41
N ALA A 29 18.41 -5.25 7.85
CA ALA A 29 17.93 -4.33 8.88
C ALA A 29 18.64 -4.53 10.22
N GLU A 30 18.85 -5.79 10.64
CA GLU A 30 19.62 -6.11 11.84
C GLU A 30 21.09 -5.64 11.72
N TYR A 31 21.72 -5.89 10.59
CA TYR A 31 23.09 -5.46 10.35
C TYR A 31 23.22 -3.92 10.34
N VAL A 32 22.28 -3.21 9.70
CA VAL A 32 22.25 -1.73 9.71
C VAL A 32 22.03 -1.19 11.12
N ARG A 33 21.16 -1.82 11.91
CA ARG A 33 20.97 -1.48 13.34
C ARG A 33 22.30 -1.56 14.10
N ASP A 34 23.03 -2.64 13.91
CA ASP A 34 24.32 -2.84 14.61
C ASP A 34 25.39 -1.81 14.17
N LEU A 35 25.42 -1.47 12.87
CA LEU A 35 26.28 -0.39 12.37
C LEU A 35 25.93 0.97 12.99
N LEU A 36 24.64 1.28 13.15
CA LEU A 36 24.18 2.52 13.79
C LEU A 36 24.56 2.57 15.27
N ALA A 37 24.41 1.44 15.98
CA ALA A 37 24.86 1.34 17.37
C ALA A 37 26.37 1.59 17.49
N ASN A 38 27.17 0.98 16.63
CA ASN A 38 28.63 1.17 16.58
C ASN A 38 29.02 2.62 16.21
N ALA A 39 28.22 3.30 15.40
CA ALA A 39 28.39 4.71 15.06
C ALA A 39 28.00 5.68 16.21
N GLY A 40 27.43 5.16 17.31
CA GLY A 40 27.09 5.88 18.51
C GLY A 40 25.62 6.25 18.67
N LEU A 41 24.71 5.63 17.91
CA LEU A 41 23.28 5.80 18.12
C LEU A 41 22.85 5.05 19.39
N ASP A 42 22.25 5.78 20.36
CA ASP A 42 21.65 5.19 21.56
C ASP A 42 20.33 4.52 21.20
N LEU A 43 20.37 3.20 21.01
CA LEU A 43 19.20 2.39 20.67
C LEU A 43 18.42 2.09 21.94
N LYS A 44 17.14 2.46 21.95
CA LYS A 44 16.20 2.18 23.03
C LYS A 44 15.06 1.33 22.52
N ASP A 45 14.68 0.33 23.32
CA ASP A 45 13.50 -0.46 23.03
C ASP A 45 12.23 0.40 23.11
N LYS A 46 11.32 0.21 22.16
CA LYS A 46 9.99 0.83 22.21
C LYS A 46 9.11 0.04 23.17
N SER A 47 8.62 0.67 24.21
CA SER A 47 7.69 0.05 25.19
C SER A 47 6.35 -0.34 24.59
N ASP A 48 5.95 0.31 23.47
CA ASP A 48 4.68 0.12 22.76
C ASP A 48 4.86 -0.58 21.42
N TYR A 49 6.00 -1.28 21.21
CA TYR A 49 6.27 -1.98 19.96
C TYR A 49 5.30 -3.15 19.76
N ASN A 50 4.51 -3.07 18.69
CA ASN A 50 3.69 -4.18 18.22
C ASN A 50 4.33 -4.83 16.99
N PRO A 51 4.86 -6.06 17.10
CA PRO A 51 5.47 -6.77 15.97
C PRO A 51 4.42 -7.38 15.01
N TYR A 52 3.15 -7.37 15.39
CA TYR A 52 2.09 -7.98 14.60
C TYR A 52 1.38 -6.94 13.75
N ARG A 53 1.14 -7.29 12.51
CA ARG A 53 0.33 -6.53 11.57
C ARG A 53 -0.83 -7.41 11.10
N GLU A 54 -2.05 -6.95 11.33
CA GLU A 54 -3.23 -7.57 10.75
C GLU A 54 -3.19 -7.42 9.22
N PRO A 55 -3.25 -8.51 8.46
CA PRO A 55 -3.34 -8.44 7.01
C PRO A 55 -4.70 -7.88 6.59
N ILE A 56 -4.73 -7.22 5.44
CA ILE A 56 -6.01 -6.93 4.78
C ILE A 56 -6.51 -8.26 4.22
N PRO A 57 -7.71 -8.73 4.59
CA PRO A 57 -8.25 -9.98 4.06
C PRO A 57 -8.38 -9.91 2.53
N ASP A 58 -7.90 -10.92 1.82
CA ASP A 58 -8.27 -11.11 0.43
C ASP A 58 -9.68 -11.69 0.38
N PHE A 59 -10.63 -10.85 -0.04
CA PHE A 59 -12.05 -11.21 0.00
C PHE A 59 -12.37 -12.42 -0.88
N SER A 60 -11.63 -12.62 -1.96
CA SER A 60 -11.85 -13.75 -2.87
C SER A 60 -11.44 -15.10 -2.29
N ASP A 61 -10.54 -15.11 -1.31
CA ASP A 61 -10.02 -16.32 -0.67
C ASP A 61 -10.85 -16.76 0.55
N LEU A 62 -11.77 -15.90 1.00
CA LEU A 62 -12.61 -16.18 2.17
C LEU A 62 -13.76 -17.13 1.85
N SER A 63 -14.15 -17.96 2.83
CA SER A 63 -15.39 -18.72 2.78
C SER A 63 -16.63 -17.82 2.76
N LEU A 64 -17.77 -18.35 2.34
CA LEU A 64 -19.02 -17.57 2.28
C LEU A 64 -19.45 -17.06 3.68
N GLU A 65 -19.20 -17.84 4.73
CA GLU A 65 -19.49 -17.46 6.10
C GLU A 65 -18.60 -16.29 6.55
N GLU A 66 -17.32 -16.31 6.21
CA GLU A 66 -16.37 -15.23 6.52
C GLU A 66 -16.70 -13.95 5.73
N GLN A 67 -17.05 -14.07 4.44
CA GLN A 67 -17.52 -12.96 3.63
C GLN A 67 -18.78 -12.32 4.23
N ASP A 68 -19.76 -13.13 4.62
CA ASP A 68 -21.00 -12.66 5.24
C ASP A 68 -20.73 -11.96 6.59
N ALA A 69 -19.81 -12.49 7.39
CA ALA A 69 -19.39 -11.86 8.64
C ALA A 69 -18.74 -10.50 8.43
N LEU A 70 -17.87 -10.36 7.42
CA LEU A 70 -17.27 -9.07 7.05
C LEU A 70 -18.33 -8.07 6.55
N ILE A 71 -19.26 -8.50 5.70
CA ILE A 71 -20.33 -7.65 5.16
C ILE A 71 -21.25 -7.16 6.28
N LYS A 72 -21.57 -8.01 7.27
CA LYS A 72 -22.38 -7.61 8.43
C LYS A 72 -21.66 -6.59 9.31
N LYS A 73 -20.34 -6.70 9.42
CA LYS A 73 -19.52 -5.75 10.19
C LYS A 73 -19.38 -4.41 9.47
N ASP A 74 -19.16 -4.43 8.16
CA ASP A 74 -19.04 -3.24 7.31
C ASP A 74 -19.60 -3.52 5.92
N PRO A 75 -20.74 -2.90 5.54
CA PRO A 75 -21.40 -3.08 4.24
C PRO A 75 -20.53 -2.75 3.03
N ALA A 76 -19.42 -2.03 3.18
CA ALA A 76 -18.48 -1.75 2.11
C ALA A 76 -17.85 -3.04 1.54
N TRP A 77 -17.73 -4.10 2.35
CA TRP A 77 -17.25 -5.42 1.91
C TRP A 77 -18.23 -6.15 0.98
N GLY A 78 -19.51 -5.77 0.99
CA GLY A 78 -20.52 -6.31 0.06
C GLY A 78 -20.57 -5.62 -1.30
N LYS A 79 -19.83 -4.52 -1.50
CA LYS A 79 -19.85 -3.72 -2.73
C LYS A 79 -18.68 -4.08 -3.63
N ILE A 80 -18.86 -5.03 -4.54
CA ILE A 80 -17.80 -5.45 -5.47
C ILE A 80 -17.49 -4.33 -6.47
N VAL A 81 -16.27 -3.82 -6.41
CA VAL A 81 -15.71 -2.77 -7.30
C VAL A 81 -15.04 -3.41 -8.52
N CYS A 82 -14.09 -4.31 -8.29
CA CYS A 82 -13.43 -5.07 -9.35
C CYS A 82 -14.04 -6.45 -9.48
N ARG A 83 -14.82 -6.66 -10.55
CA ARG A 83 -15.49 -7.97 -10.78
C ARG A 83 -14.55 -9.05 -11.29
N CYS A 84 -13.45 -8.69 -11.95
CA CYS A 84 -12.50 -9.65 -12.50
C CYS A 84 -11.67 -10.34 -11.41
N GLU A 85 -11.38 -9.60 -10.33
CA GLU A 85 -10.56 -10.05 -9.19
C GLU A 85 -11.40 -10.13 -7.90
N THR A 86 -12.70 -9.94 -7.97
CA THR A 86 -13.66 -10.00 -6.85
C THR A 86 -13.28 -9.09 -5.66
N VAL A 87 -12.72 -7.90 -5.96
CA VAL A 87 -12.28 -6.95 -4.94
C VAL A 87 -13.43 -6.03 -4.51
N PRO A 88 -13.84 -6.04 -3.24
CA PRO A 88 -14.87 -5.15 -2.69
C PRO A 88 -14.33 -3.75 -2.35
N GLU A 89 -15.24 -2.80 -2.14
CA GLU A 89 -14.93 -1.45 -1.69
C GLU A 89 -14.21 -1.45 -0.34
N GLY A 90 -14.61 -2.31 0.61
CA GLY A 90 -14.00 -2.41 1.94
C GLY A 90 -12.51 -2.76 1.89
N GLU A 91 -12.10 -3.67 1.00
CA GLU A 91 -10.68 -4.01 0.80
C GLU A 91 -9.88 -2.82 0.25
N ILE A 92 -10.46 -2.06 -0.69
CA ILE A 92 -9.83 -0.85 -1.24
C ILE A 92 -9.69 0.22 -0.16
N ILE A 93 -10.72 0.46 0.66
CA ILE A 93 -10.68 1.40 1.78
C ILE A 93 -9.59 0.99 2.78
N ALA A 94 -9.52 -0.29 3.15
CA ALA A 94 -8.48 -0.81 4.03
C ALA A 94 -7.08 -0.59 3.46
N ALA A 95 -6.89 -0.77 2.15
CA ALA A 95 -5.62 -0.51 1.48
C ALA A 95 -5.24 0.98 1.47
N ILE A 96 -6.21 1.89 1.38
CA ILE A 96 -5.98 3.34 1.43
C ILE A 96 -5.57 3.79 2.84
N HIS A 97 -6.21 3.23 3.87
CA HIS A 97 -5.97 3.60 5.28
C HIS A 97 -4.89 2.77 5.98
N SER A 98 -4.24 1.84 5.29
CA SER A 98 -3.10 1.11 5.85
C SER A 98 -1.92 2.04 6.15
N THR A 99 -0.97 1.61 7.00
CA THR A 99 0.20 2.41 7.43
C THR A 99 0.98 3.03 6.27
N LEU A 100 1.19 2.26 5.18
CA LEU A 100 1.71 2.77 3.90
C LEU A 100 0.59 2.77 2.87
N GLY A 101 -0.46 3.55 3.14
CA GLY A 101 -1.70 3.54 2.39
C GLY A 101 -1.55 3.89 0.92
N ALA A 102 -2.43 3.33 0.10
CA ALA A 102 -2.52 3.69 -1.30
C ALA A 102 -2.96 5.15 -1.47
N ARG A 103 -2.30 5.88 -2.37
CA ARG A 103 -2.61 7.29 -2.69
C ARG A 103 -2.92 7.50 -4.17
N THR A 104 -2.79 6.46 -4.98
CA THR A 104 -2.96 6.48 -6.44
C THR A 104 -3.72 5.24 -6.90
N VAL A 105 -4.24 5.25 -8.12
CA VAL A 105 -4.95 4.10 -8.71
C VAL A 105 -4.04 2.86 -8.77
N GLU A 106 -2.79 3.02 -9.23
CA GLU A 106 -1.80 1.95 -9.24
C GLU A 106 -1.40 1.52 -7.82
N GLY A 107 -1.39 2.45 -6.85
CA GLY A 107 -1.17 2.14 -5.44
C GLY A 107 -2.24 1.20 -4.87
N VAL A 108 -3.51 1.40 -5.24
CA VAL A 108 -4.62 0.48 -4.90
C VAL A 108 -4.43 -0.87 -5.59
N LYS A 109 -4.20 -0.87 -6.90
CA LYS A 109 -4.00 -2.08 -7.71
C LYS A 109 -2.92 -2.99 -7.14
N ARG A 110 -1.77 -2.42 -6.73
CA ARG A 110 -0.64 -3.19 -6.17
C ARG A 110 -0.92 -3.77 -4.78
N ARG A 111 -1.97 -3.33 -4.09
CA ARG A 111 -2.33 -3.79 -2.73
C ARG A 111 -3.54 -4.71 -2.69
N THR A 112 -4.44 -4.58 -3.67
CA THR A 112 -5.74 -5.28 -3.69
C THR A 112 -5.98 -6.07 -4.96
N ARG A 113 -5.09 -6.02 -5.96
CA ARG A 113 -5.27 -6.57 -7.30
C ARG A 113 -6.41 -5.94 -8.13
N ALA A 114 -7.15 -4.94 -7.59
CA ALA A 114 -8.17 -4.22 -8.35
C ALA A 114 -7.58 -3.63 -9.64
N GLY A 115 -8.07 -4.05 -10.79
CA GLY A 115 -7.55 -3.63 -12.10
C GLY A 115 -6.54 -4.58 -12.75
N MET A 116 -6.12 -5.65 -12.08
CA MET A 116 -5.20 -6.65 -12.63
C MET A 116 -5.89 -7.70 -13.52
N GLY A 117 -7.20 -7.82 -13.43
CA GLY A 117 -7.96 -8.82 -14.18
C GLY A 117 -8.01 -8.54 -15.68
N ARG A 118 -8.66 -9.45 -16.43
CA ARG A 118 -8.69 -9.46 -17.90
C ARG A 118 -9.18 -8.15 -18.56
N CYS A 119 -10.00 -7.33 -17.87
CA CYS A 119 -10.48 -6.07 -18.43
C CYS A 119 -9.45 -4.92 -18.27
N GLN A 120 -8.34 -5.14 -17.58
CA GLN A 120 -7.25 -4.18 -17.37
C GLN A 120 -7.78 -2.80 -16.94
N SER A 121 -8.52 -2.79 -15.84
CA SER A 121 -9.13 -1.59 -15.23
C SER A 121 -10.29 -0.94 -15.99
N GLY A 122 -10.67 -1.44 -17.16
CA GLY A 122 -11.68 -0.80 -18.02
C GLY A 122 -13.03 -0.51 -17.35
N PHE A 123 -13.39 -1.21 -16.28
CA PHE A 123 -14.64 -1.00 -15.54
C PHE A 123 -14.45 -0.47 -14.12
N CYS A 124 -13.36 -0.82 -13.44
CA CYS A 124 -13.18 -0.49 -12.02
C CYS A 124 -12.39 0.80 -11.78
N GLN A 125 -11.56 1.27 -12.72
CA GLN A 125 -10.68 2.42 -12.53
C GLN A 125 -11.41 3.67 -12.06
N TYR A 126 -12.52 4.03 -12.69
CA TYR A 126 -13.29 5.19 -12.30
C TYR A 126 -13.83 5.07 -10.86
N LYS A 127 -14.34 3.88 -10.50
CA LYS A 127 -14.81 3.63 -9.12
C LYS A 127 -13.68 3.71 -8.10
N VAL A 128 -12.50 3.15 -8.43
CA VAL A 128 -11.31 3.26 -7.59
C VAL A 128 -10.90 4.71 -7.40
N MET A 129 -10.93 5.51 -8.47
CA MET A 129 -10.66 6.95 -8.42
C MET A 129 -11.65 7.68 -7.50
N GLN A 130 -12.95 7.39 -7.62
CA GLN A 130 -13.97 8.00 -6.75
C GLN A 130 -13.77 7.62 -5.27
N ILE A 131 -13.40 6.37 -4.98
CA ILE A 131 -13.09 5.93 -3.62
C ILE A 131 -11.86 6.66 -3.11
N LEU A 132 -10.78 6.75 -3.91
CA LEU A 132 -9.58 7.53 -3.54
C LEU A 132 -9.91 8.99 -3.26
N SER A 133 -10.67 9.65 -4.14
CA SER A 133 -11.12 11.03 -3.96
C SER A 133 -11.84 11.22 -2.62
N ARG A 134 -12.80 10.36 -2.34
CA ARG A 134 -13.59 10.40 -1.10
C ARG A 134 -12.72 10.16 0.14
N GLU A 135 -11.93 9.09 0.15
CA GLU A 135 -11.16 8.66 1.32
C GLU A 135 -9.97 9.59 1.62
N LEU A 136 -9.42 10.24 0.61
CA LEU A 136 -8.32 11.20 0.76
C LEU A 136 -8.81 12.64 0.93
N GLY A 137 -10.11 12.90 0.71
CA GLY A 137 -10.69 14.25 0.78
C GLY A 137 -10.15 15.21 -0.29
N ILE A 138 -9.81 14.67 -1.49
CA ILE A 138 -9.28 15.44 -2.61
C ILE A 138 -10.27 15.43 -3.80
N PRO A 139 -10.30 16.45 -4.66
CA PRO A 139 -11.09 16.44 -5.89
C PRO A 139 -10.68 15.27 -6.83
N GLU A 140 -11.63 14.77 -7.62
CA GLU A 140 -11.37 13.67 -8.56
C GLU A 140 -10.25 14.02 -9.57
N GLU A 141 -10.12 15.28 -9.96
CA GLU A 141 -9.09 15.78 -10.87
C GLU A 141 -7.67 15.73 -10.26
N GLN A 142 -7.56 15.63 -8.93
CA GLN A 142 -6.28 15.51 -8.23
C GLN A 142 -5.86 14.06 -7.99
N VAL A 143 -6.74 13.10 -8.28
CA VAL A 143 -6.38 11.69 -8.16
C VAL A 143 -5.42 11.31 -9.28
N LEU A 144 -4.25 10.79 -8.88
CA LEU A 144 -3.22 10.36 -9.80
C LEU A 144 -3.40 8.89 -10.19
N PHE A 145 -3.02 8.56 -11.42
CA PHE A 145 -2.90 7.18 -11.84
C PHE A 145 -1.72 6.50 -11.11
N GLU A 146 -0.53 7.09 -11.16
CA GLU A 146 0.67 6.57 -10.50
C GLU A 146 1.55 7.70 -9.93
N GLU A 147 2.15 8.52 -10.76
CA GLU A 147 3.11 9.56 -10.40
C GLU A 147 2.58 10.96 -10.67
N GLN A 148 3.33 11.96 -10.22
CA GLN A 148 2.96 13.36 -10.43
C GLN A 148 2.92 13.69 -11.93
N GLY A 149 1.83 14.32 -12.37
CA GLY A 149 1.57 14.60 -13.78
C GLY A 149 0.73 13.52 -14.49
N ALA A 150 0.49 12.37 -13.85
CA ALA A 150 -0.36 11.30 -14.37
C ALA A 150 -1.78 11.38 -13.81
N GLN A 151 -2.49 12.48 -14.04
CA GLN A 151 -3.89 12.63 -13.65
C GLN A 151 -4.80 11.66 -14.43
N VAL A 152 -5.80 11.08 -13.73
CA VAL A 152 -6.84 10.28 -14.38
C VAL A 152 -7.82 11.16 -15.14
N LEU A 153 -8.13 12.32 -14.59
CA LEU A 153 -9.00 13.34 -15.19
C LEU A 153 -8.27 14.69 -15.28
N TYR A 154 -8.47 15.40 -16.38
CA TYR A 154 -7.92 16.73 -16.58
C TYR A 154 -8.94 17.85 -16.36
N GLY A 155 -10.20 17.53 -16.14
CA GLY A 155 -11.27 18.48 -15.90
C GLY A 155 -12.59 18.07 -16.55
N LYS A 156 -13.59 18.94 -16.42
CA LYS A 156 -14.92 18.75 -17.00
C LYS A 156 -14.96 19.19 -18.46
N ILE A 157 -15.59 18.39 -19.33
CA ILE A 157 -15.78 18.72 -20.74
C ILE A 157 -16.85 19.82 -20.93
N LYS A 158 -17.84 19.85 -20.01
CA LYS A 158 -18.90 20.86 -19.99
C LYS A 158 -18.93 21.48 -18.59
N GLY A 159 -18.79 22.79 -18.55
CA GLY A 159 -18.94 23.59 -17.33
C GLY A 159 -20.41 23.83 -16.98
#